data_d986367d211ee6b63b533d27e6de73dc
#
_entry.id   d986367d211ee6b63b533d27e6de73dc
#
_cell.length_a   1.000
_cell.length_b   1.000
_cell.length_c   1.000
_cell.angle_alpha   90.00
_cell.angle_beta   90.00
_cell.angle_gamma   90.00
#
_symmetry.space_group_name_H-M   'P 1'
#
loop_
_entity.id
_entity.type
_entity.pdbx_description
1 polymer ?
#
loop_
_entity_poly.entity_id
_entity_poly.type
_entity_poly.pdbx_seq_one_letter_code
_entity_poly.pdbx_strand_id
1 'polypeptide(L)'
;RNIRFENIRATDCYSYFKGREMPCVIWGKADTPISGIAFKNVSIIARGGHPVADADVLPAENDEHFPRHLGTLPAYGWYLRHVKDIRFTDCEFRVERADGRPAFVINDGETVVLKNTTLPIGSKCSSRINVRNQAKDLAILNCIGMSDVKETVSNRNY
;
A
#
# COMPACT_ATOMS: atom_id res chain seq x y z
N ARG A 1 -1.44 -1.39 19.63
CA ARG A 1 -2.23 -2.59 19.27
C ARG A 1 -3.70 -2.19 19.14
N ASN A 2 -4.39 -2.77 18.17
CA ASN A 2 -5.82 -2.54 17.89
C ASN A 2 -6.17 -1.08 17.55
N ILE A 3 -5.47 -0.54 16.56
CA ILE A 3 -5.77 0.79 16.00
C ILE A 3 -6.83 0.62 14.91
N ARG A 4 -7.84 1.48 14.92
CA ARG A 4 -8.93 1.46 13.94
C ARG A 4 -9.12 2.83 13.33
N PHE A 5 -9.19 2.86 12.01
CA PHE A 5 -9.52 4.03 11.21
C PHE A 5 -10.82 3.76 10.47
N GLU A 6 -11.84 4.56 10.71
CA GLU A 6 -13.17 4.35 10.10
C GLU A 6 -13.74 5.65 9.52
N ASN A 7 -14.44 5.52 8.39
CA ASN A 7 -15.20 6.62 7.77
C ASN A 7 -14.33 7.83 7.44
N ILE A 8 -13.16 7.58 6.83
CA ILE A 8 -12.22 8.64 6.45
C ILE A 8 -12.30 8.88 4.95
N ARG A 9 -12.39 10.13 4.55
CA ARG A 9 -12.19 10.56 3.17
C ARG A 9 -11.07 11.57 3.12
N ALA A 10 -10.05 11.28 2.33
CA ALA A 10 -8.90 12.15 2.14
C ALA A 10 -8.68 12.41 0.65
N THR A 11 -8.55 13.68 0.29
CA THR A 11 -8.24 14.17 -1.05
C THR A 11 -7.01 15.06 -0.98
N ASP A 12 -6.40 15.32 -2.11
CA ASP A 12 -5.18 16.15 -2.19
C ASP A 12 -4.05 15.63 -1.28
N CYS A 13 -3.98 14.30 -1.15
CA CYS A 13 -2.96 13.65 -0.34
C CYS A 13 -1.60 13.73 -1.04
N TYR A 14 -0.88 14.82 -0.83
CA TYR A 14 0.49 14.98 -1.32
C TYR A 14 1.38 15.62 -0.25
N SER A 15 2.62 15.21 -0.26
CA SER A 15 3.61 15.81 0.62
C SER A 15 4.08 17.16 0.07
N TYR A 16 4.01 18.20 0.89
CA TYR A 16 4.54 19.52 0.55
C TYR A 16 6.08 19.55 0.42
N PHE A 17 6.74 18.46 0.81
CA PHE A 17 8.20 18.42 0.87
C PHE A 17 8.80 18.14 -0.51
N LYS A 18 9.33 19.16 -1.18
CA LYS A 18 10.04 19.06 -2.46
C LYS A 18 9.26 18.43 -3.62
N GLY A 19 7.92 18.59 -3.64
CA GLY A 19 7.09 18.05 -4.71
C GLY A 19 7.04 16.52 -4.75
N ARG A 20 7.47 15.84 -3.70
CA ARG A 20 7.38 14.37 -3.58
C ARG A 20 6.05 13.98 -3.00
N GLU A 21 5.35 13.14 -3.70
CA GLU A 21 4.14 12.53 -3.19
C GLU A 21 4.51 11.30 -2.37
N MET A 22 3.96 11.24 -1.17
CA MET A 22 4.10 10.09 -0.32
C MET A 22 2.80 9.32 -0.27
N PRO A 23 2.81 8.03 -0.56
CA PRO A 23 1.68 7.16 -0.27
C PRO A 23 1.48 7.06 1.25
N CYS A 24 0.39 6.44 1.66
CA CYS A 24 0.24 6.00 3.04
C CYS A 24 1.29 4.92 3.35
N VAL A 25 1.90 5.01 4.51
CA VAL A 25 3.00 4.12 4.90
C VAL A 25 2.69 3.47 6.24
N ILE A 26 2.88 2.15 6.31
CA ILE A 26 3.01 1.41 7.56
C ILE A 26 4.33 0.66 7.46
N TRP A 27 5.30 1.08 8.22
CA TRP A 27 6.63 0.51 8.17
C TRP A 27 7.15 0.23 9.58
N GLY A 28 7.16 -1.04 9.94
CA GLY A 28 7.76 -1.55 11.18
C GLY A 28 9.24 -1.88 11.00
N LYS A 29 9.80 -2.54 12.00
CA LYS A 29 11.13 -3.16 11.92
C LYS A 29 10.97 -4.67 11.77
N ALA A 30 11.97 -5.34 11.21
CA ALA A 30 11.90 -6.79 10.96
C ALA A 30 11.73 -7.61 12.25
N ASP A 31 12.35 -7.17 13.35
CA ASP A 31 12.24 -7.76 14.69
C ASP A 31 11.02 -7.27 15.48
N THR A 32 10.44 -6.14 15.09
CA THR A 32 9.32 -5.50 15.78
C THR A 32 8.31 -4.96 14.78
N PRO A 33 7.53 -5.84 14.12
CA PRO A 33 6.56 -5.43 13.10
C PRO A 33 5.42 -4.62 13.71
N ILE A 34 4.93 -3.64 12.94
CA ILE A 34 3.72 -2.91 13.29
C ILE A 34 2.53 -3.84 13.09
N SER A 35 1.63 -3.94 14.08
CA SER A 35 0.55 -4.91 14.05
C SER A 35 -0.80 -4.39 14.55
N GLY A 36 -1.88 -5.08 14.11
CA GLY A 36 -3.23 -4.87 14.62
C GLY A 36 -3.85 -3.54 14.17
N ILE A 37 -3.79 -3.21 12.87
CA ILE A 37 -4.42 -2.00 12.34
C ILE A 37 -5.53 -2.39 11.36
N ALA A 38 -6.70 -1.78 11.54
CA ALA A 38 -7.85 -1.96 10.66
C ALA A 38 -8.30 -0.62 10.07
N PHE A 39 -8.56 -0.64 8.76
CA PHE A 39 -9.16 0.45 8.00
C PHE A 39 -10.52 -0.01 7.49
N LYS A 40 -11.57 0.76 7.75
CA LYS A 40 -12.93 0.46 7.29
C LYS A 40 -13.57 1.71 6.70
N ASN A 41 -14.14 1.59 5.49
CA ASN A 41 -14.75 2.70 4.78
C ASN A 41 -13.80 3.91 4.70
N VAL A 42 -12.58 3.65 4.18
CA VAL A 42 -11.54 4.67 4.00
C VAL A 42 -11.34 4.91 2.51
N SER A 43 -11.55 6.14 2.07
CA SER A 43 -11.32 6.57 0.68
C SER A 43 -10.17 7.57 0.63
N ILE A 44 -9.16 7.27 -0.19
CA ILE A 44 -8.00 8.14 -0.38
C ILE A 44 -7.81 8.37 -1.88
N ILE A 45 -7.68 9.64 -2.25
CA ILE A 45 -7.35 10.05 -3.60
C ILE A 45 -5.96 10.70 -3.56
N ALA A 46 -4.98 9.99 -4.13
CA ALA A 46 -3.62 10.49 -4.29
C ALA A 46 -3.50 11.24 -5.62
N ARG A 47 -2.57 12.16 -5.71
CA ARG A 47 -2.35 12.91 -6.95
C ARG A 47 -1.88 12.05 -8.12
N GLY A 48 -0.99 11.11 -7.85
CA GLY A 48 -0.39 10.25 -8.87
C GLY A 48 0.56 10.98 -9.83
N GLY A 49 0.91 10.35 -10.95
CA GLY A 49 1.76 10.95 -11.98
C GLY A 49 3.20 10.44 -11.97
N HIS A 50 3.52 9.44 -11.17
CA HIS A 50 4.84 8.83 -11.11
C HIS A 50 5.12 7.92 -12.33
N PRO A 51 6.38 7.81 -12.77
CA PRO A 51 6.77 6.90 -13.84
C PRO A 51 6.72 5.44 -13.39
N VAL A 52 6.69 4.52 -14.36
CA VAL A 52 6.68 3.06 -14.10
C VAL A 52 7.93 2.61 -13.34
N ALA A 53 9.08 3.23 -13.61
CA ALA A 53 10.34 2.90 -12.93
C ALA A 53 10.28 3.08 -11.40
N ASP A 54 9.39 3.95 -10.91
CA ASP A 54 9.24 4.15 -9.46
C ASP A 54 8.56 2.94 -8.77
N ALA A 55 7.86 2.09 -9.54
CA ALA A 55 7.30 0.84 -9.02
C ALA A 55 8.38 -0.16 -8.58
N ASP A 56 9.60 -0.05 -9.09
CA ASP A 56 10.70 -0.98 -8.79
C ASP A 56 11.63 -0.46 -7.68
N VAL A 57 11.41 0.76 -7.20
CA VAL A 57 12.21 1.33 -6.11
C VAL A 57 12.10 0.45 -4.87
N LEU A 58 13.24 0.10 -4.30
CA LEU A 58 13.35 -0.58 -3.01
C LEU A 58 13.89 0.42 -1.98
N PRO A 59 13.04 1.00 -1.13
CA PRO A 59 13.50 1.92 -0.10
C PRO A 59 14.47 1.23 0.86
N ALA A 60 15.59 1.88 1.15
CA ALA A 60 16.57 1.34 2.08
C ALA A 60 16.01 1.29 3.52
N GLU A 61 16.40 0.25 4.27
CA GLU A 61 16.16 0.23 5.72
C GLU A 61 16.89 1.41 6.35
N ASN A 62 16.18 2.11 7.19
CA ASN A 62 16.78 3.16 7.98
C ASN A 62 16.08 3.25 9.35
N ASP A 63 16.79 3.63 10.37
CA ASP A 63 16.22 3.77 11.73
C ASP A 63 15.45 5.07 11.92
N GLU A 64 15.60 6.01 11.02
CA GLU A 64 14.93 7.30 11.04
C GLU A 64 13.72 7.30 10.07
N HIS A 65 12.57 6.84 10.52
CA HIS A 65 11.32 6.84 9.74
C HIS A 65 10.75 8.25 9.52
N PHE A 66 11.60 9.19 9.19
CA PHE A 66 11.14 10.54 8.88
C PHE A 66 10.72 10.62 7.40
N PRO A 67 9.53 11.14 7.06
CA PRO A 67 9.03 11.16 5.69
C PRO A 67 10.05 11.66 4.65
N ARG A 68 10.82 12.69 4.97
CA ARG A 68 11.84 13.24 4.07
C ARG A 68 12.99 12.27 3.71
N HIS A 69 13.22 11.25 4.54
CA HIS A 69 14.30 10.27 4.35
C HIS A 69 13.85 9.02 3.61
N LEU A 70 12.53 8.80 3.48
CA LEU A 70 12.01 7.62 2.81
C LEU A 70 12.21 7.64 1.28
N GLY A 71 12.48 8.81 0.70
CA GLY A 71 12.67 8.94 -0.73
C GLY A 71 11.39 8.67 -1.53
N THR A 72 11.55 8.18 -2.75
CA THR A 72 10.44 7.73 -3.59
C THR A 72 9.96 6.38 -3.09
N LEU A 73 8.65 6.21 -2.94
CA LEU A 73 8.04 4.94 -2.53
C LEU A 73 7.35 4.27 -3.73
N PRO A 74 7.37 2.93 -3.78
CA PRO A 74 6.96 2.16 -4.96
C PRO A 74 5.45 1.96 -5.10
N ALA A 75 4.63 2.59 -4.30
CA ALA A 75 3.17 2.51 -4.36
C ALA A 75 2.55 3.90 -4.46
N TYR A 76 1.36 4.04 -5.06
CA TYR A 76 0.62 5.30 -4.98
C TYR A 76 -0.34 5.35 -3.78
N GLY A 77 -0.83 4.22 -3.32
CA GLY A 77 -1.76 4.10 -2.20
C GLY A 77 -1.03 3.74 -0.91
N TRP A 78 -0.64 2.49 -0.74
CA TRP A 78 -0.04 1.97 0.50
C TRP A 78 1.28 1.27 0.28
N TYR A 79 2.27 1.66 1.04
CA TYR A 79 3.52 0.91 1.22
C TYR A 79 3.52 0.28 2.62
N LEU A 80 3.47 -1.05 2.65
CA LEU A 80 3.44 -1.86 3.88
C LEU A 80 4.77 -2.61 3.99
N ARG A 81 5.49 -2.41 5.09
CA ARG A 81 6.75 -3.11 5.33
C ARG A 81 6.89 -3.54 6.77
N HIS A 82 7.27 -4.80 7.00
CA HIS A 82 7.35 -5.42 8.31
C HIS A 82 6.07 -5.20 9.11
N VAL A 83 4.98 -5.75 8.58
CA VAL A 83 3.63 -5.56 9.14
C VAL A 83 2.96 -6.88 9.48
N LYS A 84 2.06 -6.86 10.47
CA LYS A 84 1.27 -8.02 10.87
C LYS A 84 -0.16 -7.62 11.19
N ASP A 85 -1.14 -8.45 10.77
CA ASP A 85 -2.57 -8.23 11.01
C ASP A 85 -3.03 -6.82 10.59
N ILE A 86 -2.89 -6.53 9.29
CA ILE A 86 -3.36 -5.29 8.67
C ILE A 86 -4.59 -5.60 7.81
N ARG A 87 -5.69 -4.88 8.04
CA ARG A 87 -6.97 -5.13 7.39
C ARG A 87 -7.52 -3.87 6.72
N PHE A 88 -7.93 -4.02 5.48
CA PHE A 88 -8.66 -3.01 4.71
C PHE A 88 -10.03 -3.60 4.32
N THR A 89 -11.11 -2.93 4.72
CA THR A 89 -12.46 -3.38 4.41
C THR A 89 -13.29 -2.21 3.88
N ASP A 90 -14.00 -2.42 2.77
CA ASP A 90 -14.84 -1.39 2.14
C ASP A 90 -14.06 -0.10 1.83
N CYS A 91 -12.80 -0.22 1.39
CA CYS A 91 -11.91 0.90 1.13
C CYS A 91 -11.80 1.21 -0.37
N GLU A 92 -11.37 2.43 -0.67
CA GLU A 92 -11.14 2.88 -2.04
C GLU A 92 -9.86 3.71 -2.13
N PHE A 93 -8.97 3.34 -3.05
CA PHE A 93 -7.71 4.03 -3.28
C PHE A 93 -7.57 4.39 -4.75
N ARG A 94 -7.61 5.68 -5.07
CA ARG A 94 -7.56 6.21 -6.43
C ARG A 94 -6.40 7.16 -6.64
N VAL A 95 -6.11 7.45 -7.90
CA VAL A 95 -5.20 8.51 -8.31
C VAL A 95 -5.92 9.49 -9.25
N GLU A 96 -5.57 10.76 -9.15
CA GLU A 96 -6.09 11.82 -10.06
C GLU A 96 -5.39 11.77 -11.42
N ARG A 97 -4.10 11.43 -11.44
CA ARG A 97 -3.28 11.34 -12.64
C ARG A 97 -2.80 9.91 -12.84
N ALA A 98 -2.66 9.51 -14.08
CA ALA A 98 -2.09 8.21 -14.43
C ALA A 98 -0.74 7.99 -13.71
N ASP A 99 -0.65 6.91 -12.92
CA ASP A 99 0.53 6.54 -12.13
C ASP A 99 1.10 5.21 -12.62
N GLY A 100 2.41 5.08 -12.63
CA GLY A 100 3.10 3.87 -13.01
C GLY A 100 3.31 2.88 -11.87
N ARG A 101 2.94 3.25 -10.64
CA ARG A 101 3.09 2.41 -9.45
C ARG A 101 1.79 1.65 -9.13
N PRO A 102 1.86 0.47 -8.50
CA PRO A 102 0.69 -0.24 -7.99
C PRO A 102 0.00 0.53 -6.84
N ALA A 103 -1.24 0.17 -6.55
CA ALA A 103 -1.97 0.70 -5.40
C ALA A 103 -1.33 0.29 -4.07
N PHE A 104 -0.89 -0.97 -3.98
CA PHE A 104 -0.25 -1.54 -2.81
C PHE A 104 1.11 -2.14 -3.13
N VAL A 105 2.07 -1.91 -2.26
CA VAL A 105 3.28 -2.73 -2.16
C VAL A 105 3.36 -3.30 -0.76
N ILE A 106 3.42 -4.63 -0.65
CA ILE A 106 3.59 -5.37 0.59
C ILE A 106 5.00 -5.94 0.57
N ASN A 107 5.86 -5.42 1.44
CA ASN A 107 7.25 -5.85 1.56
C ASN A 107 7.48 -6.45 2.95
N ASP A 108 7.34 -7.75 3.07
CA ASP A 108 7.33 -8.51 4.31
C ASP A 108 6.11 -8.21 5.19
N GLY A 109 5.06 -8.99 4.97
CA GLY A 109 3.79 -8.90 5.68
C GLY A 109 3.33 -10.26 6.22
N GLU A 110 2.59 -10.25 7.32
CA GLU A 110 1.89 -11.41 7.86
C GLU A 110 0.42 -11.02 8.11
N THR A 111 -0.50 -11.85 7.63
CA THR A 111 -1.95 -11.62 7.76
C THR A 111 -2.39 -10.24 7.24
N VAL A 112 -2.24 -10.02 5.95
CA VAL A 112 -2.72 -8.81 5.28
C VAL A 112 -4.04 -9.13 4.56
N VAL A 113 -5.10 -8.41 4.88
CA VAL A 113 -6.44 -8.64 4.34
C VAL A 113 -6.95 -7.41 3.60
N LEU A 114 -7.32 -7.57 2.33
CA LEU A 114 -8.08 -6.60 1.55
C LEU A 114 -9.44 -7.21 1.22
N LYS A 115 -10.53 -6.60 1.66
CA LYS A 115 -11.88 -7.07 1.44
C LYS A 115 -12.77 -5.95 0.90
N ASN A 116 -13.56 -6.24 -0.14
CA ASN A 116 -14.47 -5.28 -0.78
C ASN A 116 -13.75 -3.95 -1.12
N THR A 117 -12.49 -4.00 -1.51
CA THR A 117 -11.66 -2.81 -1.71
C THR A 117 -11.51 -2.51 -3.19
N THR A 118 -11.63 -1.25 -3.54
CA THR A 118 -11.48 -0.78 -4.93
C THR A 118 -10.05 -0.29 -5.15
N LEU A 119 -9.35 -0.95 -6.07
CA LEU A 119 -7.97 -0.67 -6.44
C LEU A 119 -7.90 -0.48 -7.96
N PRO A 120 -8.19 0.69 -8.51
CA PRO A 120 -8.09 0.90 -9.94
C PRO A 120 -6.64 0.73 -10.40
N ILE A 121 -6.46 0.08 -11.55
CA ILE A 121 -5.15 0.07 -12.21
C ILE A 121 -4.89 1.50 -12.72
N GLY A 122 -3.78 2.08 -12.31
CA GLY A 122 -3.25 3.26 -12.99
C GLY A 122 -2.97 2.91 -14.45
N SER A 123 -3.26 3.80 -15.40
CA SER A 123 -3.18 3.51 -16.85
C SER A 123 -1.77 3.11 -17.33
N LYS A 124 -0.77 3.16 -16.46
CA LYS A 124 0.64 2.83 -16.76
C LYS A 124 1.20 1.69 -15.91
N CYS A 125 0.43 1.13 -14.97
CA CYS A 125 0.88 0.05 -14.11
C CYS A 125 0.27 -1.29 -14.56
N SER A 126 1.04 -2.36 -14.53
CA SER A 126 0.60 -3.71 -14.91
C SER A 126 -0.07 -4.48 -13.75
N SER A 127 0.02 -4.01 -12.53
CA SER A 127 -0.50 -4.69 -11.34
C SER A 127 -1.16 -3.71 -10.36
N ARG A 128 -2.05 -4.23 -9.52
CA ARG A 128 -2.69 -3.48 -8.44
C ARG A 128 -1.95 -3.63 -7.11
N ILE A 129 -1.43 -4.82 -6.89
CA ILE A 129 -0.73 -5.20 -5.66
C ILE A 129 0.58 -5.86 -6.06
N ASN A 130 1.67 -5.42 -5.46
CA ASN A 130 2.98 -6.00 -5.64
C ASN A 130 3.46 -6.53 -4.28
N VAL A 131 3.67 -7.83 -4.20
CA VAL A 131 4.26 -8.49 -3.02
C VAL A 131 5.75 -8.66 -3.25
N ARG A 132 6.55 -8.13 -2.35
CA ARG A 132 8.01 -8.26 -2.33
C ARG A 132 8.41 -9.03 -1.08
N ASN A 133 9.49 -9.77 -1.17
CA ASN A 133 9.90 -10.71 -0.14
C ASN A 133 8.78 -11.72 0.15
N GLN A 134 8.00 -11.54 1.19
CA GLN A 134 6.96 -12.47 1.57
C GLN A 134 5.71 -11.75 2.08
N ALA A 135 4.54 -12.31 1.76
CA ALA A 135 3.29 -12.04 2.48
C ALA A 135 2.71 -13.37 2.95
N LYS A 136 2.76 -13.64 4.25
CA LYS A 136 2.10 -14.79 4.86
C LYS A 136 0.63 -14.47 5.07
N ASP A 137 -0.25 -15.43 4.72
CA ASP A 137 -1.69 -15.30 4.89
C ASP A 137 -2.26 -14.02 4.23
N LEU A 138 -1.86 -13.77 2.98
CA LEU A 138 -2.47 -12.73 2.16
C LEU A 138 -3.89 -13.15 1.77
N ALA A 139 -4.87 -12.31 2.07
CA ALA A 139 -6.24 -12.49 1.62
C ALA A 139 -6.73 -11.27 0.82
N ILE A 140 -7.07 -11.48 -0.44
CA ILE A 140 -7.73 -10.50 -1.31
C ILE A 140 -9.11 -11.07 -1.60
N LEU A 141 -10.16 -10.42 -1.13
CA LEU A 141 -11.51 -10.97 -1.13
C LEU A 141 -12.49 -9.95 -1.72
N ASN A 142 -13.20 -10.36 -2.76
CA ASN A 142 -14.25 -9.55 -3.38
C ASN A 142 -13.77 -8.12 -3.74
N CYS A 143 -12.52 -7.99 -4.19
CA CYS A 143 -11.97 -6.71 -4.63
C CYS A 143 -12.28 -6.48 -6.11
N ILE A 144 -12.67 -5.27 -6.49
CA ILE A 144 -13.12 -4.97 -7.86
C ILE A 144 -11.97 -5.20 -8.87
N GLY A 145 -12.24 -6.04 -9.85
CA GLY A 145 -11.32 -6.36 -10.94
C GLY A 145 -10.17 -7.29 -10.55
N MET A 146 -10.30 -8.02 -9.45
CA MET A 146 -9.33 -9.01 -8.99
C MET A 146 -10.04 -10.32 -8.66
N SER A 147 -9.37 -11.44 -8.87
CA SER A 147 -9.80 -12.73 -8.35
C SER A 147 -9.52 -12.83 -6.86
N ASP A 148 -10.32 -13.61 -6.16
CA ASP A 148 -10.08 -13.89 -4.74
C ASP A 148 -8.79 -14.67 -4.55
N VAL A 149 -8.01 -14.26 -3.55
CA VAL A 149 -6.73 -14.86 -3.19
C VAL A 149 -6.72 -15.14 -1.70
N LYS A 150 -6.24 -16.32 -1.31
CA LYS A 150 -5.91 -16.68 0.07
C LYS A 150 -4.69 -17.57 0.05
N GLU A 151 -3.53 -16.98 0.21
CA GLU A 151 -2.28 -17.73 0.10
C GLU A 151 -1.11 -17.08 0.84
N THR A 152 -0.08 -17.86 1.07
CA THR A 152 1.25 -17.34 1.40
C THR A 152 2.02 -17.19 0.10
N VAL A 153 2.56 -16.01 -0.17
CA VAL A 153 3.16 -15.67 -1.44
C VAL A 153 4.46 -14.89 -1.27
N SER A 154 5.37 -15.09 -2.22
CA SER A 154 6.62 -14.33 -2.29
C SER A 154 6.82 -13.78 -3.70
N ASN A 155 7.28 -12.52 -3.79
CA ASN A 155 7.66 -11.86 -5.04
C ASN A 155 6.62 -12.03 -6.16
N ARG A 156 5.39 -11.58 -5.92
CA ARG A 156 4.27 -11.73 -6.86
C ARG A 156 3.50 -10.44 -7.09
N ASN A 157 2.98 -10.29 -8.29
CA ASN A 157 2.15 -9.18 -8.72
C ASN A 157 0.71 -9.66 -8.98
N TYR A 158 -0.27 -8.85 -8.54
CA TYR A 158 -1.70 -9.08 -8.73
C TYR A 158 -2.37 -7.89 -9.41
#